data_7e9536c34070524c34303a8a0d7ca424
#
_entry.id   7e9536c34070524c34303a8a0d7ca424
#
_cell.length_a   1.000
_cell.length_b   1.000
_cell.length_c   1.000
_cell.angle_alpha   90.00
_cell.angle_beta   90.00
_cell.angle_gamma   90.00
#
_symmetry.space_group_name_H-M   'P 1'
#
loop_
_entity.id
_entity.type
_entity.pdbx_description
1 polymer ?
#
loop_
_entity_poly.entity_id
_entity_poly.type
_entity_poly.pdbx_seq_one_letter_code
_entity_poly.pdbx_strand_id
1 'polypeptide(L)'
;MNLLKRLKGFRLQMRTEYPFGWSIVMGSFFIFLVILFGTSGYMVLEGWSFIESVYMVIITLSTVGFMEVRPLSDVSRTMTMLVIFGGVGAFFYLGGSLAQMLVEGKFQNLLGRRRVQKIIDELDGHYIVCGYGRIGRVVAQGIKNERFDVVVIEKNPKALEQLEQQKMLFIAGDATMDEVLLSAGLKKARCLITALAEDAANVFVTLTSRQLNPDITIVARTDTESHVSRLKQAGAERVFMPYSIGGLRLVQSVLRPTATSLMDLAIRGDINLQMEELPVSDRSELVGKMVKDSGIRPRFDILIVGIKTSSGEMVFNPGPDTFIGAGDLLIALGKPENLEKLQKVSDPDAC
;
A
#
# COMPACT_ATOMS: atom_id res chain seq x y z
N MET A 1 -34.61 25.39 -4.95
CA MET A 1 -34.49 24.00 -5.42
C MET A 1 -33.04 23.44 -5.34
N ASN A 2 -31.99 24.27 -5.40
CA ASN A 2 -30.59 23.80 -5.34
C ASN A 2 -30.04 23.43 -3.94
N LEU A 3 -30.54 24.05 -2.87
CA LEU A 3 -30.07 23.78 -1.50
C LEU A 3 -30.47 22.39 -1.00
N LEU A 4 -31.69 21.98 -1.29
CA LEU A 4 -32.22 20.65 -0.93
C LEU A 4 -31.55 19.50 -1.70
N LYS A 5 -31.13 19.71 -2.94
CA LYS A 5 -30.34 18.74 -3.72
C LYS A 5 -28.92 18.61 -3.18
N ARG A 6 -28.28 19.73 -2.80
CA ARG A 6 -26.93 19.73 -2.17
C ARG A 6 -26.98 19.04 -0.79
N LEU A 7 -28.00 19.28 0.02
CA LEU A 7 -28.17 18.62 1.32
C LEU A 7 -28.45 17.11 1.18
N LYS A 8 -29.23 16.68 0.16
CA LYS A 8 -29.43 15.25 -0.13
C LYS A 8 -28.15 14.57 -0.62
N GLY A 9 -27.37 15.21 -1.48
CA GLY A 9 -26.07 14.68 -1.93
C GLY A 9 -25.07 14.56 -0.80
N PHE A 10 -24.96 15.59 0.05
CA PHE A 10 -24.12 15.59 1.24
C PHE A 10 -24.56 14.51 2.27
N ARG A 11 -25.88 14.31 2.46
CA ARG A 11 -26.41 13.24 3.31
C ARG A 11 -26.07 11.83 2.82
N LEU A 12 -26.15 11.59 1.51
CA LEU A 12 -25.81 10.28 0.93
C LEU A 12 -24.31 9.99 1.03
N GLN A 13 -23.46 10.97 0.74
CA GLN A 13 -22.01 10.85 0.79
C GLN A 13 -21.50 10.62 2.22
N MET A 14 -22.03 11.36 3.22
CA MET A 14 -21.68 11.17 4.64
C MET A 14 -22.16 9.81 5.19
N ARG A 15 -23.27 9.28 4.70
CA ARG A 15 -23.81 8.00 5.15
C ARG A 15 -23.04 6.79 4.62
N THR A 16 -22.40 6.91 3.45
CA THR A 16 -21.59 5.85 2.83
C THR A 16 -20.12 5.90 3.25
N GLU A 17 -19.56 7.10 3.42
CA GLU A 17 -18.15 7.26 3.78
C GLU A 17 -17.89 7.22 5.30
N TYR A 18 -18.89 7.70 6.11
CA TYR A 18 -18.77 7.78 7.57
C TYR A 18 -20.04 7.33 8.30
N PRO A 19 -20.41 6.03 8.25
CA PRO A 19 -21.66 5.56 8.85
C PRO A 19 -21.74 5.86 10.36
N PHE A 20 -20.62 5.87 11.08
CA PHE A 20 -20.56 6.17 12.52
C PHE A 20 -20.62 7.67 12.83
N GLY A 21 -20.01 8.51 12.03
CA GLY A 21 -20.11 9.96 12.19
C GLY A 21 -21.58 10.42 12.12
N TRP A 22 -22.34 9.82 11.23
CA TRP A 22 -23.75 10.08 11.09
C TRP A 22 -24.56 9.66 12.32
N SER A 23 -24.27 8.49 12.91
CA SER A 23 -24.95 8.00 14.13
C SER A 23 -24.72 8.91 15.32
N ILE A 24 -23.49 9.42 15.50
CA ILE A 24 -23.14 10.37 16.55
C ILE A 24 -23.88 11.71 16.35
N VAL A 25 -23.86 12.24 15.13
CA VAL A 25 -24.55 13.49 14.79
C VAL A 25 -26.06 13.35 15.02
N MET A 26 -26.68 12.26 14.58
CA MET A 26 -28.12 12.01 14.80
C MET A 26 -28.44 11.82 16.26
N GLY A 27 -27.66 11.07 17.02
CA GLY A 27 -27.85 10.89 18.47
C GLY A 27 -27.70 12.20 19.22
N SER A 28 -26.69 13.02 18.92
CA SER A 28 -26.51 14.35 19.53
C SER A 28 -27.66 15.30 19.18
N PHE A 29 -28.12 15.27 17.93
CA PHE A 29 -29.27 16.08 17.50
C PHE A 29 -30.56 15.66 18.23
N PHE A 30 -30.76 14.36 18.42
CA PHE A 30 -31.94 13.87 19.14
C PHE A 30 -31.90 14.25 20.64
N ILE A 31 -30.75 14.16 21.32
CA ILE A 31 -30.56 14.64 22.69
C ILE A 31 -30.84 16.14 22.76
N PHE A 32 -30.35 16.92 21.81
CA PHE A 32 -30.64 18.35 21.76
C PHE A 32 -32.13 18.65 21.65
N LEU A 33 -32.88 17.90 20.83
CA LEU A 33 -34.35 18.03 20.73
C LEU A 33 -35.07 17.67 22.04
N VAL A 34 -34.59 16.62 22.73
CA VAL A 34 -35.19 16.24 24.05
C VAL A 34 -34.90 17.31 25.08
N ILE A 35 -33.71 17.91 25.11
CA ILE A 35 -33.40 19.04 26.02
C ILE A 35 -34.30 20.23 25.71
N LEU A 36 -34.43 20.58 24.43
CA LEU A 36 -35.28 21.70 24.03
C LEU A 36 -36.73 21.47 24.39
N PHE A 37 -37.26 20.26 24.13
CA PHE A 37 -38.61 19.86 24.44
C PHE A 37 -38.89 19.89 25.96
N GLY A 38 -38.01 19.28 26.75
CA GLY A 38 -38.17 19.26 28.22
C GLY A 38 -38.06 20.64 28.82
N THR A 39 -37.06 21.44 28.41
CA THR A 39 -36.86 22.80 28.90
C THR A 39 -38.08 23.68 28.58
N SER A 40 -38.51 23.70 27.32
CA SER A 40 -39.67 24.51 26.92
C SER A 40 -40.95 24.03 27.60
N GLY A 41 -41.13 22.73 27.80
CA GLY A 41 -42.25 22.17 28.47
C GLY A 41 -42.37 22.61 29.94
N TYR A 42 -41.29 22.55 30.74
CA TYR A 42 -41.32 23.03 32.11
C TYR A 42 -41.50 24.54 32.20
N MET A 43 -40.93 25.31 31.29
CA MET A 43 -41.18 26.77 31.25
C MET A 43 -42.64 27.11 30.98
N VAL A 44 -43.30 26.39 30.06
CA VAL A 44 -44.69 26.67 29.64
C VAL A 44 -45.70 26.09 30.62
N LEU A 45 -45.50 24.84 31.09
CA LEU A 45 -46.49 24.15 31.93
C LEU A 45 -46.40 24.55 33.40
N GLU A 46 -45.19 24.79 33.91
CA GLU A 46 -44.95 25.09 35.35
C GLU A 46 -44.52 26.53 35.60
N GLY A 47 -44.25 27.33 34.55
CA GLY A 47 -43.79 28.70 34.70
C GLY A 47 -42.37 28.81 35.30
N TRP A 48 -41.59 27.76 35.20
CA TRP A 48 -40.24 27.77 35.76
C TRP A 48 -39.28 28.66 34.98
N SER A 49 -38.23 29.12 35.67
CA SER A 49 -37.14 29.84 34.98
C SER A 49 -36.41 28.91 34.01
N PHE A 50 -35.71 29.52 33.03
CA PHE A 50 -34.90 28.75 32.05
C PHE A 50 -33.87 27.87 32.77
N ILE A 51 -33.19 28.40 33.79
CA ILE A 51 -32.17 27.66 34.53
C ILE A 51 -32.74 26.47 35.27
N GLU A 52 -33.88 26.63 35.96
CA GLU A 52 -34.55 25.53 36.67
C GLU A 52 -35.02 24.44 35.72
N SER A 53 -35.57 24.83 34.57
CA SER A 53 -36.05 23.92 33.53
C SER A 53 -34.90 23.12 32.90
N VAL A 54 -33.81 23.76 32.52
CA VAL A 54 -32.59 23.09 31.98
C VAL A 54 -31.98 22.19 33.03
N TYR A 55 -31.88 22.64 34.29
CA TYR A 55 -31.33 21.84 35.37
C TYR A 55 -32.13 20.54 35.58
N MET A 56 -33.46 20.63 35.61
CA MET A 56 -34.32 19.45 35.74
C MET A 56 -34.13 18.47 34.59
N VAL A 57 -34.02 18.94 33.33
CA VAL A 57 -33.77 18.09 32.17
C VAL A 57 -32.42 17.43 32.28
N ILE A 58 -31.37 18.17 32.65
CA ILE A 58 -29.98 17.62 32.74
C ILE A 58 -29.92 16.54 33.83
N ILE A 59 -30.46 16.77 35.06
CA ILE A 59 -30.40 15.75 36.10
C ILE A 59 -31.21 14.51 35.77
N THR A 60 -32.25 14.66 34.94
CA THR A 60 -33.09 13.55 34.44
C THR A 60 -32.32 12.76 33.38
N LEU A 61 -31.73 13.44 32.38
CA LEU A 61 -30.98 12.80 31.31
C LEU A 61 -29.68 12.14 31.77
N SER A 62 -29.00 12.76 32.75
CA SER A 62 -27.79 12.19 33.36
C SER A 62 -28.06 11.00 34.28
N THR A 63 -29.34 10.63 34.45
CA THR A 63 -29.77 9.54 35.35
C THR A 63 -29.39 9.76 36.83
N VAL A 64 -29.00 10.98 37.22
CA VAL A 64 -28.69 11.34 38.61
C VAL A 64 -29.95 11.39 39.46
N GLY A 65 -31.05 11.95 38.93
CA GLY A 65 -32.40 11.89 39.54
C GLY A 65 -32.42 12.43 40.98
N PHE A 66 -31.79 13.57 41.26
CA PHE A 66 -31.60 14.04 42.64
C PHE A 66 -32.94 14.27 43.35
N MET A 67 -33.82 15.11 42.80
CA MET A 67 -35.21 15.32 43.17
C MET A 67 -35.88 16.31 42.20
N GLU A 68 -37.19 16.41 42.24
CA GLU A 68 -37.93 17.45 41.51
C GLU A 68 -37.52 18.84 42.02
N VAL A 69 -37.22 19.80 41.14
CA VAL A 69 -36.84 21.16 41.51
C VAL A 69 -37.97 21.87 42.27
N ARG A 70 -39.20 21.62 41.85
CA ARG A 70 -40.46 22.02 42.48
C ARG A 70 -41.48 20.94 42.24
N PRO A 71 -42.60 20.87 43.06
CA PRO A 71 -43.69 19.91 42.81
C PRO A 71 -44.25 20.05 41.40
N LEU A 72 -44.33 18.92 40.66
CA LEU A 72 -44.82 18.87 39.29
C LEU A 72 -46.34 18.58 39.24
N SER A 73 -47.03 19.20 38.31
CA SER A 73 -48.38 18.80 37.92
C SER A 73 -48.41 17.44 37.26
N ASP A 74 -49.57 16.77 37.22
CA ASP A 74 -49.70 15.47 36.58
C ASP A 74 -49.37 15.51 35.07
N VAL A 75 -49.65 16.65 34.42
CA VAL A 75 -49.29 16.89 33.01
C VAL A 75 -47.77 16.91 32.83
N SER A 76 -47.08 17.65 33.70
CA SER A 76 -45.62 17.78 33.66
C SER A 76 -44.94 16.46 34.05
N ARG A 77 -45.49 15.65 34.94
CA ARG A 77 -45.04 14.29 35.23
C ARG A 77 -45.09 13.39 34.00
N THR A 78 -46.21 13.46 33.25
CA THR A 78 -46.36 12.70 32.00
C THR A 78 -45.33 13.13 30.96
N MET A 79 -45.08 14.44 30.83
CA MET A 79 -44.03 14.96 29.96
C MET A 79 -42.63 14.51 30.42
N THR A 80 -42.38 14.50 31.73
CA THR A 80 -41.11 14.00 32.29
C THR A 80 -40.88 12.53 31.92
N MET A 81 -41.93 11.68 31.95
CA MET A 81 -41.80 10.30 31.49
C MET A 81 -41.36 10.21 30.03
N LEU A 82 -41.90 11.08 29.16
CA LEU A 82 -41.46 11.12 27.75
C LEU A 82 -40.02 11.58 27.62
N VAL A 83 -39.58 12.57 28.41
CA VAL A 83 -38.15 13.01 28.45
C VAL A 83 -37.23 11.90 28.93
N ILE A 84 -37.65 11.11 29.96
CA ILE A 84 -36.90 9.97 30.46
C ILE A 84 -36.73 8.91 29.36
N PHE A 85 -37.82 8.41 28.78
CA PHE A 85 -37.76 7.37 27.75
C PHE A 85 -36.99 7.80 26.51
N GLY A 86 -37.26 9.02 26.00
CA GLY A 86 -36.55 9.56 24.84
C GLY A 86 -35.06 9.85 25.11
N GLY A 87 -34.80 10.47 26.25
CA GLY A 87 -33.44 10.91 26.60
C GLY A 87 -32.52 9.78 27.01
N VAL A 88 -32.96 8.87 27.87
CA VAL A 88 -32.18 7.70 28.28
C VAL A 88 -31.91 6.78 27.08
N GLY A 89 -32.93 6.57 26.23
CA GLY A 89 -32.74 5.81 24.98
C GLY A 89 -31.69 6.43 24.06
N ALA A 90 -31.72 7.76 23.87
CA ALA A 90 -30.74 8.48 23.08
C ALA A 90 -29.34 8.41 23.69
N PHE A 91 -29.24 8.51 25.02
CA PHE A 91 -27.94 8.41 25.73
C PHE A 91 -27.30 7.03 25.55
N PHE A 92 -28.05 5.95 25.71
CA PHE A 92 -27.57 4.59 25.49
C PHE A 92 -27.21 4.34 24.03
N TYR A 93 -27.96 4.89 23.09
CA TYR A 93 -27.61 4.81 21.65
C TYR A 93 -26.29 5.50 21.35
N LEU A 94 -26.08 6.70 21.91
CA LEU A 94 -24.84 7.44 21.73
C LEU A 94 -23.66 6.73 22.39
N GLY A 95 -23.81 6.23 23.61
CA GLY A 95 -22.80 5.48 24.35
C GLY A 95 -22.43 4.18 23.61
N GLY A 96 -23.42 3.45 23.11
CA GLY A 96 -23.20 2.26 22.30
C GLY A 96 -22.44 2.55 21.01
N SER A 97 -22.79 3.64 20.31
CA SER A 97 -22.07 4.08 19.09
C SER A 97 -20.63 4.48 19.38
N LEU A 98 -20.35 5.15 20.50
CA LEU A 98 -19.00 5.49 20.93
C LEU A 98 -18.21 4.24 21.34
N ALA A 99 -18.81 3.33 22.09
CA ALA A 99 -18.17 2.06 22.48
C ALA A 99 -17.81 1.24 21.24
N GLN A 100 -18.70 1.16 20.26
CA GLN A 100 -18.44 0.47 18.99
C GLN A 100 -17.28 1.12 18.22
N MET A 101 -17.19 2.46 18.18
CA MET A 101 -16.09 3.19 17.56
C MET A 101 -14.72 2.87 18.21
N LEU A 102 -14.71 2.70 19.54
CA LEU A 102 -13.49 2.33 20.28
C LEU A 102 -13.08 0.88 20.02
N VAL A 103 -14.05 -0.04 20.01
CA VAL A 103 -13.81 -1.48 19.76
C VAL A 103 -13.32 -1.72 18.34
N GLU A 104 -13.85 -1.00 17.35
CA GLU A 104 -13.45 -1.12 15.95
C GLU A 104 -12.08 -0.46 15.64
N GLY A 105 -11.40 0.11 16.63
CA GLY A 105 -10.04 0.66 16.49
C GLY A 105 -9.92 1.86 15.52
N LYS A 106 -11.03 2.41 15.05
CA LYS A 106 -11.03 3.52 14.05
C LYS A 106 -10.37 4.79 14.56
N PHE A 107 -10.31 4.98 15.86
CA PHE A 107 -9.64 6.12 16.47
C PHE A 107 -8.10 6.02 16.39
N GLN A 108 -7.57 4.81 16.51
CA GLN A 108 -6.13 4.55 16.36
C GLN A 108 -5.67 4.74 14.91
N ASN A 109 -6.53 4.40 13.94
CA ASN A 109 -6.26 4.55 12.51
C ASN A 109 -6.16 6.02 12.06
N LEU A 110 -6.92 6.94 12.68
CA LEU A 110 -6.83 8.37 12.35
C LEU A 110 -5.53 9.02 12.82
N LEU A 111 -5.04 8.66 14.00
CA LEU A 111 -3.76 9.16 14.53
C LEU A 111 -2.58 8.46 13.86
N GLY A 112 -2.69 7.16 13.56
CA GLY A 112 -1.69 6.37 12.85
C GLY A 112 -1.46 6.89 11.43
N ARG A 113 -2.52 7.23 10.69
CA ARG A 113 -2.42 7.75 9.30
C ARG A 113 -1.60 9.03 9.20
N ARG A 114 -1.75 9.97 10.14
CA ARG A 114 -0.95 11.21 10.15
C ARG A 114 0.54 10.94 10.38
N ARG A 115 0.87 9.96 11.21
CA ARG A 115 2.25 9.56 11.46
C ARG A 115 2.86 8.86 10.25
N VAL A 116 2.11 7.94 9.64
CA VAL A 116 2.53 7.25 8.40
C VAL A 116 2.73 8.25 7.28
N GLN A 117 1.82 9.22 7.09
CA GLN A 117 1.95 10.25 6.07
C GLN A 117 3.24 11.08 6.26
N LYS A 118 3.57 11.48 7.49
CA LYS A 118 4.83 12.19 7.74
C LYS A 118 6.07 11.38 7.35
N ILE A 119 6.06 10.07 7.65
CA ILE A 119 7.16 9.19 7.24
C ILE A 119 7.25 9.14 5.72
N ILE A 120 6.12 8.99 5.01
CA ILE A 120 6.10 8.94 3.54
C ILE A 120 6.57 10.28 2.93
N ASP A 121 6.19 11.40 3.52
CA ASP A 121 6.60 12.74 3.05
C ASP A 121 8.12 12.96 3.13
N GLU A 122 8.80 12.27 4.06
CA GLU A 122 10.26 12.30 4.25
C GLU A 122 11.02 11.32 3.34
N LEU A 123 10.31 10.34 2.70
CA LEU A 123 10.94 9.39 1.81
C LEU A 123 11.41 10.05 0.51
N ASP A 124 12.54 9.55 0.00
CA ASP A 124 13.09 9.88 -1.31
C ASP A 124 13.62 8.61 -1.99
N GLY A 125 13.36 8.46 -3.28
CA GLY A 125 13.80 7.28 -4.02
C GLY A 125 13.14 5.95 -3.65
N HIS A 126 12.00 5.98 -2.94
CA HIS A 126 11.25 4.78 -2.53
C HIS A 126 10.46 4.14 -3.69
N TYR A 127 9.93 2.96 -3.43
CA TYR A 127 9.10 2.21 -4.36
C TYR A 127 7.62 2.34 -3.99
N ILE A 128 6.75 2.46 -5.00
CA ILE A 128 5.29 2.47 -4.81
C ILE A 128 4.71 1.22 -5.44
N VAL A 129 3.89 0.46 -4.68
CA VAL A 129 3.18 -0.73 -5.18
C VAL A 129 1.67 -0.46 -5.12
N CYS A 130 1.03 -0.38 -6.28
CA CYS A 130 -0.41 -0.19 -6.41
C CYS A 130 -1.14 -1.53 -6.41
N GLY A 131 -1.84 -1.82 -5.31
CA GLY A 131 -2.54 -3.07 -5.05
C GLY A 131 -1.74 -4.06 -4.20
N TYR A 132 -2.40 -4.63 -3.17
CA TYR A 132 -1.81 -5.65 -2.27
C TYR A 132 -2.50 -7.01 -2.42
N GLY A 133 -2.79 -7.37 -3.68
CA GLY A 133 -3.26 -8.71 -4.06
C GLY A 133 -2.12 -9.74 -4.05
N ARG A 134 -2.33 -10.86 -4.73
CA ARG A 134 -1.34 -11.97 -4.79
C ARG A 134 0.03 -11.53 -5.29
N ILE A 135 0.08 -10.77 -6.36
CA ILE A 135 1.34 -10.27 -6.97
C ILE A 135 1.91 -9.11 -6.16
N GLY A 136 1.09 -8.10 -5.87
CA GLY A 136 1.57 -6.90 -5.15
C GLY A 136 2.16 -7.23 -3.78
N ARG A 137 1.63 -8.23 -3.07
CA ARG A 137 2.18 -8.72 -1.81
C ARG A 137 3.59 -9.30 -1.98
N VAL A 138 3.78 -10.16 -2.96
CA VAL A 138 5.10 -10.76 -3.24
C VAL A 138 6.12 -9.68 -3.60
N VAL A 139 5.72 -8.75 -4.47
CA VAL A 139 6.58 -7.63 -4.89
C VAL A 139 6.94 -6.73 -3.71
N ALA A 140 5.94 -6.29 -2.93
CA ALA A 140 6.19 -5.39 -1.80
C ALA A 140 7.07 -6.04 -0.72
N GLN A 141 6.85 -7.32 -0.42
CA GLN A 141 7.67 -8.06 0.52
C GLN A 141 9.09 -8.27 -0.01
N GLY A 142 9.24 -8.62 -1.29
CA GLY A 142 10.55 -8.76 -1.93
C GLY A 142 11.37 -7.48 -1.83
N ILE A 143 10.79 -6.33 -2.20
CA ILE A 143 11.46 -5.02 -2.11
C ILE A 143 11.88 -4.71 -0.67
N LYS A 144 10.98 -4.96 0.30
CA LYS A 144 11.28 -4.74 1.72
C LYS A 144 12.40 -5.64 2.25
N ASN A 145 12.46 -6.89 1.80
CA ASN A 145 13.51 -7.83 2.21
C ASN A 145 14.89 -7.38 1.72
N GLU A 146 14.95 -6.72 0.56
CA GLU A 146 16.16 -6.07 0.02
C GLU A 146 16.47 -4.72 0.71
N ARG A 147 15.74 -4.39 1.80
CA ARG A 147 15.93 -3.17 2.62
C ARG A 147 15.64 -1.86 1.90
N PHE A 148 14.83 -1.89 0.84
CA PHE A 148 14.34 -0.67 0.21
C PHE A 148 13.02 -0.22 0.84
N ASP A 149 12.80 1.10 0.87
CA ASP A 149 11.56 1.67 1.31
C ASP A 149 10.46 1.42 0.27
N VAL A 150 9.32 0.92 0.75
CA VAL A 150 8.16 0.62 -0.09
C VAL A 150 6.89 1.15 0.52
N VAL A 151 6.09 1.85 -0.28
CA VAL A 151 4.76 2.35 0.06
C VAL A 151 3.73 1.59 -0.76
N VAL A 152 2.75 0.99 -0.10
CA VAL A 152 1.68 0.24 -0.76
C VAL A 152 0.42 1.09 -0.82
N ILE A 153 -0.24 1.15 -1.98
CA ILE A 153 -1.57 1.74 -2.13
C ILE A 153 -2.59 0.61 -2.22
N GLU A 154 -3.54 0.56 -1.30
CA GLU A 154 -4.56 -0.49 -1.26
C GLU A 154 -5.89 0.06 -0.73
N LYS A 155 -7.03 -0.43 -1.29
CA LYS A 155 -8.38 -0.03 -0.85
C LYS A 155 -9.15 -1.09 -0.09
N ASN A 156 -8.72 -2.36 -0.17
CA ASN A 156 -9.42 -3.46 0.46
C ASN A 156 -9.13 -3.52 1.98
N PRO A 157 -10.14 -3.42 2.86
CA PRO A 157 -9.94 -3.40 4.31
C PRO A 157 -9.17 -4.60 4.87
N LYS A 158 -9.43 -5.81 4.34
CA LYS A 158 -8.73 -7.03 4.78
C LYS A 158 -7.24 -7.01 4.42
N ALA A 159 -6.90 -6.42 3.27
CA ALA A 159 -5.51 -6.28 2.87
C ALA A 159 -4.79 -5.19 3.69
N LEU A 160 -5.50 -4.13 4.06
CA LEU A 160 -4.98 -3.09 4.95
C LEU A 160 -4.61 -3.62 6.33
N GLU A 161 -5.45 -4.49 6.92
CA GLU A 161 -5.15 -5.17 8.19
C GLU A 161 -3.85 -6.00 8.11
N GLN A 162 -3.62 -6.69 6.98
CA GLN A 162 -2.39 -7.45 6.75
C GLN A 162 -1.16 -6.55 6.63
N LEU A 163 -1.29 -5.39 5.96
CA LEU A 163 -0.22 -4.40 5.86
C LEU A 163 0.17 -3.85 7.23
N GLU A 164 -0.81 -3.56 8.10
CA GLU A 164 -0.57 -3.12 9.48
C GLU A 164 0.18 -4.18 10.29
N GLN A 165 -0.28 -5.44 10.24
CA GLN A 165 0.38 -6.55 10.95
C GLN A 165 1.83 -6.73 10.51
N GLN A 166 2.13 -6.51 9.23
CA GLN A 166 3.48 -6.64 8.65
C GLN A 166 4.31 -5.35 8.78
N LYS A 167 3.77 -4.32 9.42
CA LYS A 167 4.43 -3.01 9.58
C LYS A 167 4.94 -2.46 8.25
N MET A 168 4.11 -2.56 7.21
CA MET A 168 4.36 -1.96 5.90
C MET A 168 3.84 -0.52 5.89
N LEU A 169 4.54 0.38 5.19
CA LEU A 169 4.02 1.71 4.92
C LEU A 169 2.93 1.59 3.85
N PHE A 170 1.77 2.19 4.08
CA PHE A 170 0.68 2.13 3.11
C PHE A 170 -0.21 3.36 3.13
N ILE A 171 -0.86 3.61 2.00
CA ILE A 171 -1.95 4.56 1.83
C ILE A 171 -3.23 3.79 1.56
N ALA A 172 -4.23 4.00 2.41
CA ALA A 172 -5.55 3.43 2.21
C ALA A 172 -6.34 4.27 1.21
N GLY A 173 -6.48 3.78 -0.03
CA GLY A 173 -7.17 4.51 -1.09
C GLY A 173 -7.17 3.77 -2.42
N ASP A 174 -7.85 4.37 -3.40
CA ASP A 174 -7.87 3.88 -4.77
C ASP A 174 -6.69 4.48 -5.54
N ALA A 175 -5.80 3.63 -6.05
CA ALA A 175 -4.62 4.06 -6.81
C ALA A 175 -4.95 4.80 -8.12
N THR A 176 -6.19 4.75 -8.59
CA THR A 176 -6.63 5.52 -9.75
C THR A 176 -6.89 7.00 -9.44
N MET A 177 -6.84 7.39 -8.16
CA MET A 177 -7.03 8.78 -7.75
C MET A 177 -5.67 9.49 -7.65
N ASP A 178 -5.54 10.64 -8.33
CA ASP A 178 -4.31 11.45 -8.34
C ASP A 178 -3.83 11.81 -6.93
N GLU A 179 -4.75 12.20 -6.06
CA GLU A 179 -4.47 12.59 -4.68
C GLU A 179 -3.85 11.42 -3.89
N VAL A 180 -4.27 10.19 -4.15
CA VAL A 180 -3.76 8.98 -3.51
C VAL A 180 -2.34 8.68 -3.96
N LEU A 181 -2.07 8.79 -5.27
CA LEU A 181 -0.72 8.65 -5.83
C LEU A 181 0.23 9.72 -5.28
N LEU A 182 -0.22 10.97 -5.22
CA LEU A 182 0.57 12.06 -4.66
C LEU A 182 0.86 11.87 -3.17
N SER A 183 -0.13 11.39 -2.39
CA SER A 183 0.05 11.10 -0.96
C SER A 183 1.02 9.94 -0.70
N ALA A 184 1.19 9.03 -1.68
CA ALA A 184 2.21 7.99 -1.64
C ALA A 184 3.62 8.48 -2.01
N GLY A 185 3.81 9.78 -2.25
CA GLY A 185 5.10 10.37 -2.56
C GLY A 185 5.55 10.18 -4.01
N LEU A 186 4.62 10.04 -4.98
CA LEU A 186 4.91 9.74 -6.38
C LEU A 186 5.98 10.64 -7.01
N LYS A 187 6.04 11.92 -6.63
CA LYS A 187 7.01 12.88 -7.18
C LYS A 187 8.45 12.61 -6.80
N LYS A 188 8.67 11.90 -5.68
CA LYS A 188 9.99 11.56 -5.15
C LYS A 188 10.30 10.06 -5.29
N ALA A 189 9.32 9.26 -5.71
CA ALA A 189 9.48 7.83 -5.85
C ALA A 189 10.41 7.49 -7.03
N ARG A 190 11.25 6.48 -6.84
CA ARG A 190 12.13 5.92 -7.88
C ARG A 190 11.37 5.05 -8.87
N CYS A 191 10.42 4.28 -8.37
CA CYS A 191 9.70 3.31 -9.19
C CYS A 191 8.27 3.12 -8.71
N LEU A 192 7.35 2.98 -9.65
CA LEU A 192 5.98 2.61 -9.39
C LEU A 192 5.69 1.26 -10.05
N ILE A 193 5.07 0.35 -9.29
CA ILE A 193 4.65 -0.97 -9.75
C ILE A 193 3.14 -1.05 -9.71
N THR A 194 2.48 -1.23 -10.87
CA THR A 194 1.05 -1.47 -10.90
C THR A 194 0.76 -2.96 -10.80
N ALA A 195 0.02 -3.37 -9.76
CA ALA A 195 -0.35 -4.75 -9.49
C ALA A 195 -1.85 -4.91 -9.18
N LEU A 196 -2.69 -4.02 -9.73
CA LEU A 196 -4.14 -4.05 -9.58
C LEU A 196 -4.74 -5.24 -10.32
N ALA A 197 -5.93 -5.68 -9.88
CA ALA A 197 -6.61 -6.83 -10.48
C ALA A 197 -7.12 -6.53 -11.91
N GLU A 198 -7.53 -5.29 -12.16
CA GLU A 198 -8.11 -4.87 -13.45
C GLU A 198 -7.04 -4.24 -14.35
N ASP A 199 -6.87 -4.79 -15.56
CA ASP A 199 -5.90 -4.27 -16.54
C ASP A 199 -6.16 -2.81 -16.92
N ALA A 200 -7.43 -2.42 -17.04
CA ALA A 200 -7.80 -1.03 -17.34
C ALA A 200 -7.32 -0.05 -16.25
N ALA A 201 -7.42 -0.45 -14.99
CA ALA A 201 -6.93 0.34 -13.86
C ALA A 201 -5.39 0.45 -13.89
N ASN A 202 -4.68 -0.62 -14.26
CA ASN A 202 -3.23 -0.58 -14.43
C ASN A 202 -2.80 0.38 -15.55
N VAL A 203 -3.53 0.41 -16.69
CA VAL A 203 -3.29 1.39 -17.77
C VAL A 203 -3.51 2.82 -17.27
N PHE A 204 -4.61 3.06 -16.56
CA PHE A 204 -4.95 4.38 -16.05
C PHE A 204 -3.89 4.89 -15.05
N VAL A 205 -3.54 4.06 -14.07
CA VAL A 205 -2.49 4.39 -13.08
C VAL A 205 -1.15 4.67 -13.76
N THR A 206 -0.78 3.87 -14.77
CA THR A 206 0.45 4.09 -15.55
C THR A 206 0.46 5.45 -16.23
N LEU A 207 -0.63 5.79 -16.94
CA LEU A 207 -0.76 7.07 -17.64
C LEU A 207 -0.72 8.25 -16.68
N THR A 208 -1.51 8.20 -15.61
CA THR A 208 -1.56 9.25 -14.59
C THR A 208 -0.22 9.43 -13.90
N SER A 209 0.45 8.33 -13.54
CA SER A 209 1.76 8.39 -12.88
C SER A 209 2.82 9.02 -13.78
N ARG A 210 2.83 8.70 -15.07
CA ARG A 210 3.74 9.30 -16.05
C ARG A 210 3.47 10.80 -16.24
N GLN A 211 2.20 11.22 -16.19
CA GLN A 211 1.82 12.65 -16.27
C GLN A 211 2.26 13.43 -15.02
N LEU A 212 2.12 12.82 -13.84
CA LEU A 212 2.46 13.46 -12.55
C LEU A 212 3.96 13.45 -12.24
N ASN A 213 4.69 12.46 -12.73
CA ASN A 213 6.15 12.32 -12.61
C ASN A 213 6.70 11.73 -13.93
N PRO A 214 7.23 12.58 -14.83
CA PRO A 214 7.76 12.13 -16.12
C PRO A 214 8.98 11.21 -16.03
N ASP A 215 9.75 11.27 -14.94
CA ASP A 215 11.01 10.56 -14.79
C ASP A 215 10.89 9.24 -14.02
N ILE A 216 9.70 8.94 -13.47
CA ILE A 216 9.51 7.73 -12.66
C ILE A 216 9.60 6.47 -13.52
N THR A 217 10.33 5.46 -13.07
CA THR A 217 10.30 4.13 -13.68
C THR A 217 8.96 3.45 -13.37
N ILE A 218 8.26 2.97 -14.40
CA ILE A 218 6.96 2.31 -14.25
C ILE A 218 7.05 0.85 -14.71
N VAL A 219 6.74 -0.05 -13.79
CA VAL A 219 6.61 -1.48 -14.05
C VAL A 219 5.13 -1.85 -13.94
N ALA A 220 4.56 -2.37 -15.02
CA ALA A 220 3.14 -2.66 -15.05
C ALA A 220 2.84 -4.15 -15.19
N ARG A 221 1.72 -4.57 -14.59
CA ARG A 221 1.16 -5.89 -14.76
C ARG A 221 -0.03 -5.86 -15.68
N THR A 222 -0.17 -6.92 -16.50
CA THR A 222 -1.40 -7.24 -17.23
C THR A 222 -1.60 -8.76 -17.29
N ASP A 223 -2.85 -9.18 -17.43
CA ASP A 223 -3.19 -10.59 -17.68
C ASP A 223 -3.49 -10.84 -19.16
N THR A 224 -3.60 -9.76 -19.96
CA THR A 224 -4.02 -9.80 -21.37
C THR A 224 -2.91 -9.30 -22.27
N GLU A 225 -2.48 -10.08 -23.25
CA GLU A 225 -1.39 -9.74 -24.17
C GLU A 225 -1.68 -8.47 -24.99
N SER A 226 -2.94 -8.27 -25.40
CA SER A 226 -3.35 -7.06 -26.13
C SER A 226 -3.18 -5.76 -25.32
N HIS A 227 -3.06 -5.81 -24.00
CA HIS A 227 -2.83 -4.66 -23.16
C HIS A 227 -1.34 -4.31 -22.97
N VAL A 228 -0.42 -5.18 -23.33
CA VAL A 228 1.03 -4.95 -23.24
C VAL A 228 1.42 -3.70 -24.03
N SER A 229 0.97 -3.61 -25.27
CA SER A 229 1.24 -2.44 -26.13
C SER A 229 0.65 -1.16 -25.55
N ARG A 230 -0.57 -1.22 -25.01
CA ARG A 230 -1.27 -0.08 -24.39
C ARG A 230 -0.53 0.43 -23.14
N LEU A 231 -0.07 -0.48 -22.29
CA LEU A 231 0.72 -0.13 -21.10
C LEU A 231 2.06 0.52 -21.46
N LYS A 232 2.74 0.01 -22.50
CA LYS A 232 3.95 0.64 -23.03
C LYS A 232 3.68 2.04 -23.57
N GLN A 233 2.60 2.21 -24.35
CA GLN A 233 2.17 3.52 -24.87
C GLN A 233 1.76 4.48 -23.73
N ALA A 234 1.19 3.96 -22.64
CA ALA A 234 0.86 4.75 -21.45
C ALA A 234 2.11 5.17 -20.65
N GLY A 235 3.30 4.63 -20.96
CA GLY A 235 4.56 5.02 -20.35
C GLY A 235 5.18 3.97 -19.42
N ALA A 236 4.76 2.70 -19.47
CA ALA A 236 5.43 1.63 -18.73
C ALA A 236 6.73 1.21 -19.45
N GLU A 237 7.86 1.22 -18.73
CA GLU A 237 9.15 0.71 -19.25
C GLU A 237 9.15 -0.81 -19.36
N ARG A 238 8.52 -1.48 -18.39
CA ARG A 238 8.42 -2.94 -18.36
C ARG A 238 6.98 -3.37 -18.09
N VAL A 239 6.54 -4.38 -18.82
CA VAL A 239 5.22 -4.98 -18.65
C VAL A 239 5.37 -6.47 -18.44
N PHE A 240 4.78 -6.99 -17.36
CA PHE A 240 4.82 -8.39 -17.00
C PHE A 240 3.44 -9.01 -17.08
N MET A 241 3.38 -10.28 -17.56
CA MET A 241 2.20 -11.14 -17.53
C MET A 241 2.45 -12.31 -16.57
N PRO A 242 2.19 -12.17 -15.27
CA PRO A 242 2.59 -13.14 -14.26
C PRO A 242 2.01 -14.54 -14.47
N TYR A 243 0.78 -14.62 -14.95
CA TYR A 243 0.13 -15.92 -15.23
C TYR A 243 0.75 -16.62 -16.42
N SER A 244 1.10 -15.90 -17.49
CA SER A 244 1.78 -16.47 -18.64
C SER A 244 3.17 -16.98 -18.28
N ILE A 245 3.92 -16.18 -17.49
CA ILE A 245 5.24 -16.58 -16.98
C ILE A 245 5.12 -17.80 -16.07
N GLY A 246 4.16 -17.79 -15.13
CA GLY A 246 3.90 -18.91 -14.24
C GLY A 246 3.45 -20.16 -14.97
N GLY A 247 2.56 -20.02 -15.96
CA GLY A 247 2.09 -21.11 -16.80
C GLY A 247 3.24 -21.76 -17.60
N LEU A 248 4.07 -20.94 -18.25
CA LEU A 248 5.27 -21.44 -18.96
C LEU A 248 6.21 -22.17 -18.01
N ARG A 249 6.39 -21.66 -16.79
CA ARG A 249 7.23 -22.29 -15.76
C ARG A 249 6.68 -23.65 -15.34
N LEU A 250 5.35 -23.78 -15.19
CA LEU A 250 4.70 -25.07 -14.92
C LEU A 250 4.94 -26.07 -16.05
N VAL A 251 4.78 -25.65 -17.31
CA VAL A 251 5.07 -26.49 -18.48
C VAL A 251 6.52 -26.97 -18.46
N GLN A 252 7.46 -26.05 -18.22
CA GLN A 252 8.88 -26.41 -18.16
C GLN A 252 9.19 -27.38 -17.00
N SER A 253 8.55 -27.22 -15.84
CA SER A 253 8.74 -28.11 -14.70
C SER A 253 8.24 -29.54 -14.95
N VAL A 254 7.21 -29.70 -15.80
CA VAL A 254 6.67 -30.99 -16.18
C VAL A 254 7.51 -31.64 -17.30
N LEU A 255 7.85 -30.86 -18.34
CA LEU A 255 8.54 -31.40 -19.52
C LEU A 255 10.07 -31.51 -19.33
N ARG A 256 10.66 -30.69 -18.48
CA ARG A 256 12.13 -30.63 -18.26
C ARG A 256 12.46 -30.46 -16.78
N PRO A 257 12.07 -31.42 -15.91
CA PRO A 257 12.17 -31.23 -14.45
C PRO A 257 13.60 -30.98 -13.98
N THR A 258 14.58 -31.71 -14.50
CA THR A 258 15.97 -31.59 -14.09
C THR A 258 16.58 -30.22 -14.49
N ALA A 259 16.30 -29.72 -15.69
CA ALA A 259 16.77 -28.41 -16.13
C ALA A 259 16.12 -27.28 -15.34
N THR A 260 14.81 -27.42 -15.05
CA THR A 260 14.06 -26.45 -14.23
C THR A 260 14.58 -26.43 -12.81
N SER A 261 14.82 -27.58 -12.20
CA SER A 261 15.39 -27.67 -10.86
C SER A 261 16.77 -27.03 -10.79
N LEU A 262 17.63 -27.26 -11.79
CA LEU A 262 18.96 -26.62 -11.84
C LEU A 262 18.85 -25.08 -11.92
N MET A 263 17.95 -24.56 -12.77
CA MET A 263 17.71 -23.11 -12.85
C MET A 263 17.12 -22.53 -11.54
N ASP A 264 16.16 -23.22 -10.90
CA ASP A 264 15.58 -22.80 -9.63
C ASP A 264 16.61 -22.74 -8.51
N LEU A 265 17.49 -23.72 -8.47
CA LEU A 265 18.59 -23.81 -7.53
C LEU A 265 19.63 -22.69 -7.75
N ALA A 266 19.91 -22.36 -9.02
CA ALA A 266 20.82 -21.27 -9.36
C ALA A 266 20.23 -19.87 -9.04
N ILE A 267 18.90 -19.70 -9.13
CA ILE A 267 18.21 -18.41 -8.87
C ILE A 267 17.92 -18.22 -7.37
N ARG A 268 17.60 -19.32 -6.63
CA ARG A 268 17.21 -19.23 -5.22
C ARG A 268 18.37 -19.29 -4.23
N GLY A 269 19.57 -19.61 -4.70
CA GLY A 269 20.76 -19.76 -3.85
C GLY A 269 20.76 -21.01 -2.95
N ASP A 270 19.80 -21.95 -3.15
CA ASP A 270 19.67 -23.19 -2.35
C ASP A 270 20.79 -24.22 -2.65
N ILE A 271 21.39 -24.14 -3.83
CA ILE A 271 22.75 -24.65 -4.05
C ILE A 271 23.66 -23.44 -3.90
N ASN A 272 24.77 -23.60 -3.22
CA ASN A 272 25.82 -22.58 -3.06
C ASN A 272 26.41 -22.15 -4.44
N LEU A 273 25.53 -21.85 -5.41
CA LEU A 273 25.79 -21.39 -6.76
C LEU A 273 24.92 -20.17 -7.05
N GLN A 274 25.55 -19.09 -7.49
CA GLN A 274 24.89 -17.84 -7.88
C GLN A 274 25.33 -17.45 -9.29
N MET A 275 24.44 -16.70 -9.97
CA MET A 275 24.75 -16.07 -11.24
C MET A 275 24.89 -14.57 -11.00
N GLU A 276 26.06 -14.04 -11.32
CA GLU A 276 26.40 -12.64 -11.11
C GLU A 276 26.83 -11.96 -12.40
N GLU A 277 26.58 -10.67 -12.48
CA GLU A 277 27.06 -9.79 -13.52
C GLU A 277 28.31 -9.07 -13.01
N LEU A 278 29.49 -9.41 -13.54
CA LEU A 278 30.76 -8.89 -13.09
C LEU A 278 31.35 -7.94 -14.17
N PRO A 279 31.41 -6.63 -13.89
CA PRO A 279 32.04 -5.69 -14.81
C PRO A 279 33.54 -5.92 -14.89
N VAL A 280 34.10 -5.72 -16.07
CA VAL A 280 35.54 -5.78 -16.33
C VAL A 280 36.09 -4.36 -16.44
N SER A 281 36.74 -3.87 -15.40
CA SER A 281 37.35 -2.54 -15.42
C SER A 281 38.60 -2.48 -16.31
N ASP A 282 38.99 -1.30 -16.73
CA ASP A 282 40.19 -1.08 -17.55
C ASP A 282 41.48 -1.58 -16.88
N ARG A 283 41.48 -1.67 -15.54
CA ARG A 283 42.62 -2.14 -14.73
C ARG A 283 42.56 -3.62 -14.41
N SER A 284 41.56 -4.32 -14.90
CA SER A 284 41.45 -5.77 -14.68
C SER A 284 42.59 -6.56 -15.35
N GLU A 285 43.12 -7.55 -14.63
CA GLU A 285 44.07 -8.49 -15.21
C GLU A 285 43.48 -9.37 -16.33
N LEU A 286 42.15 -9.33 -16.49
CA LEU A 286 41.40 -10.11 -17.51
C LEU A 286 41.41 -9.42 -18.88
N VAL A 287 41.65 -8.11 -18.93
CA VAL A 287 41.59 -7.33 -20.16
C VAL A 287 42.61 -7.83 -21.17
N GLY A 288 42.17 -8.07 -22.41
CA GLY A 288 42.98 -8.55 -23.52
C GLY A 288 43.35 -10.04 -23.47
N LYS A 289 42.89 -10.78 -22.46
CA LYS A 289 43.06 -12.24 -22.40
C LYS A 289 41.92 -12.97 -23.09
N MET A 290 42.24 -14.12 -23.64
CA MET A 290 41.22 -15.08 -24.09
C MET A 290 40.59 -15.79 -22.89
N VAL A 291 39.37 -16.26 -23.01
CA VAL A 291 38.69 -17.00 -21.95
C VAL A 291 39.51 -18.19 -21.45
N LYS A 292 40.16 -18.93 -22.35
CA LYS A 292 41.07 -20.06 -22.02
C LYS A 292 42.28 -19.63 -21.19
N ASP A 293 42.82 -18.43 -21.45
CA ASP A 293 44.04 -17.89 -20.84
C ASP A 293 43.72 -16.99 -19.61
N SER A 294 42.44 -16.69 -19.35
CA SER A 294 42.01 -15.85 -18.26
C SER A 294 42.23 -16.48 -16.88
N GLY A 295 42.34 -17.79 -16.81
CA GLY A 295 42.45 -18.53 -15.57
C GLY A 295 41.14 -18.59 -14.74
N ILE A 296 40.03 -18.07 -15.25
CA ILE A 296 38.78 -17.97 -14.49
C ILE A 296 38.31 -19.36 -14.01
N ARG A 297 38.23 -20.33 -14.91
CA ARG A 297 37.78 -21.68 -14.55
C ARG A 297 38.72 -22.43 -13.61
N PRO A 298 40.04 -22.51 -13.90
CA PRO A 298 40.94 -23.27 -13.03
C PRO A 298 41.26 -22.59 -11.70
N ARG A 299 41.21 -21.25 -11.59
CA ARG A 299 41.52 -20.51 -10.36
C ARG A 299 40.28 -20.33 -9.43
N PHE A 300 39.14 -20.15 -10.03
CA PHE A 300 37.94 -19.74 -9.28
C PHE A 300 36.80 -20.77 -9.35
N ASP A 301 36.92 -21.82 -10.18
CA ASP A 301 35.84 -22.82 -10.41
C ASP A 301 34.51 -22.14 -10.84
N ILE A 302 34.59 -21.16 -11.74
CA ILE A 302 33.51 -20.37 -12.27
C ILE A 302 33.30 -20.67 -13.74
N LEU A 303 32.02 -20.78 -14.13
CA LEU A 303 31.59 -20.91 -15.51
C LEU A 303 31.15 -19.53 -16.04
N ILE A 304 31.78 -19.07 -17.13
CA ILE A 304 31.30 -17.91 -17.88
C ILE A 304 30.18 -18.35 -18.81
N VAL A 305 28.93 -17.90 -18.51
CA VAL A 305 27.73 -18.21 -19.27
C VAL A 305 27.56 -17.29 -20.47
N GLY A 306 28.04 -16.06 -20.34
CA GLY A 306 27.97 -15.06 -21.40
C GLY A 306 28.93 -13.89 -21.15
N ILE A 307 29.20 -13.13 -22.19
CA ILE A 307 29.92 -11.86 -22.13
C ILE A 307 29.10 -10.83 -22.89
N LYS A 308 28.69 -9.78 -22.21
CA LYS A 308 28.12 -8.60 -22.86
C LYS A 308 29.23 -7.63 -23.12
N THR A 309 29.52 -7.40 -24.39
CA THR A 309 30.59 -6.50 -24.79
C THR A 309 30.27 -5.05 -24.46
N SER A 310 31.27 -4.21 -24.36
CA SER A 310 31.15 -2.75 -24.19
C SER A 310 30.30 -2.09 -25.28
N SER A 311 30.22 -2.71 -26.49
CA SER A 311 29.35 -2.29 -27.58
C SER A 311 27.87 -2.69 -27.39
N GLY A 312 27.56 -3.50 -26.36
CA GLY A 312 26.19 -3.97 -26.04
C GLY A 312 25.83 -5.31 -26.69
N GLU A 313 26.72 -5.94 -27.45
CA GLU A 313 26.51 -7.26 -28.03
C GLU A 313 26.64 -8.35 -26.97
N MET A 314 25.75 -9.35 -27.01
CA MET A 314 25.74 -10.48 -26.08
C MET A 314 26.34 -11.73 -26.76
N VAL A 315 27.47 -12.20 -26.26
CA VAL A 315 28.13 -13.44 -26.68
C VAL A 315 27.73 -14.54 -25.67
N PHE A 316 26.81 -15.42 -26.05
CA PHE A 316 26.45 -16.58 -25.23
C PHE A 316 27.45 -17.72 -25.41
N ASN A 317 27.70 -18.44 -24.30
CA ASN A 317 28.64 -19.56 -24.28
C ASN A 317 29.97 -19.22 -25.00
N PRO A 318 30.73 -18.21 -24.49
CA PRO A 318 31.93 -17.75 -25.13
C PRO A 318 32.92 -18.90 -25.31
N GLY A 319 33.44 -19.04 -26.52
CA GLY A 319 34.43 -20.06 -26.83
C GLY A 319 35.77 -19.79 -26.14
N PRO A 320 36.68 -20.78 -26.13
CA PRO A 320 37.96 -20.63 -25.47
C PRO A 320 38.80 -19.47 -26.04
N ASP A 321 38.62 -19.13 -27.30
CA ASP A 321 39.35 -18.06 -28.01
C ASP A 321 38.64 -16.70 -27.97
N THR A 322 37.50 -16.59 -27.26
CA THR A 322 36.81 -15.31 -27.06
C THR A 322 37.64 -14.38 -26.18
N PHE A 323 37.86 -13.13 -26.65
CA PHE A 323 38.57 -12.11 -25.88
C PHE A 323 37.67 -11.45 -24.85
N ILE A 324 38.27 -11.09 -23.72
CA ILE A 324 37.65 -10.29 -22.67
C ILE A 324 38.17 -8.86 -22.82
N GLY A 325 37.26 -7.93 -23.08
CA GLY A 325 37.56 -6.51 -23.26
C GLY A 325 37.38 -5.69 -22.00
N ALA A 326 37.99 -4.51 -21.99
CA ALA A 326 37.67 -3.51 -20.98
C ALA A 326 36.23 -2.98 -21.18
N GLY A 327 35.48 -2.79 -20.10
CA GLY A 327 34.08 -2.38 -20.14
C GLY A 327 33.10 -3.50 -20.50
N ASP A 328 33.58 -4.73 -20.69
CA ASP A 328 32.70 -5.90 -20.84
C ASP A 328 32.05 -6.27 -19.51
N LEU A 329 30.89 -6.97 -19.59
CA LEU A 329 30.17 -7.49 -18.45
C LEU A 329 30.16 -9.03 -18.54
N LEU A 330 30.85 -9.71 -17.62
CA LEU A 330 30.86 -11.16 -17.56
C LEU A 330 29.63 -11.68 -16.84
N ILE A 331 28.87 -12.55 -17.43
CA ILE A 331 27.79 -13.31 -16.79
C ILE A 331 28.38 -14.61 -16.28
N ALA A 332 28.62 -14.68 -14.99
CA ALA A 332 29.36 -15.73 -14.33
C ALA A 332 28.45 -16.58 -13.43
N LEU A 333 28.62 -17.89 -13.45
CA LEU A 333 27.94 -18.85 -12.59
C LEU A 333 28.95 -19.57 -11.71
N GLY A 334 28.82 -19.49 -10.39
CA GLY A 334 29.74 -20.10 -9.45
C GLY A 334 29.30 -19.99 -8.01
N LYS A 335 30.12 -20.47 -7.09
CA LYS A 335 29.87 -20.28 -5.65
C LYS A 335 30.06 -18.80 -5.26
N PRO A 336 29.24 -18.25 -4.32
CA PRO A 336 29.35 -16.85 -3.90
C PRO A 336 30.76 -16.43 -3.53
N GLU A 337 31.45 -17.27 -2.73
CA GLU A 337 32.83 -17.03 -2.30
C GLU A 337 33.85 -16.91 -3.47
N ASN A 338 33.58 -17.63 -4.54
CA ASN A 338 34.43 -17.62 -5.72
C ASN A 338 34.11 -16.43 -6.64
N LEU A 339 32.80 -16.08 -6.75
CA LEU A 339 32.33 -14.90 -7.46
C LEU A 339 32.90 -13.61 -6.84
N GLU A 340 32.88 -13.49 -5.51
CA GLU A 340 33.54 -12.36 -4.82
C GLU A 340 35.02 -12.25 -5.10
N LYS A 341 35.73 -13.40 -5.19
CA LYS A 341 37.18 -13.40 -5.59
C LYS A 341 37.36 -12.96 -7.03
N LEU A 342 36.50 -13.41 -7.94
CA LEU A 342 36.56 -13.02 -9.33
C LEU A 342 36.17 -11.54 -9.49
N GLN A 343 35.24 -11.02 -8.74
CA GLN A 343 34.84 -9.61 -8.76
C GLN A 343 36.03 -8.69 -8.43
N LYS A 344 36.83 -9.03 -7.42
CA LYS A 344 38.05 -8.27 -7.08
C LYS A 344 39.09 -8.27 -8.16
N VAL A 345 39.09 -9.27 -9.04
CA VAL A 345 39.99 -9.38 -10.19
C VAL A 345 39.43 -8.66 -11.41
N SER A 346 38.11 -8.76 -11.62
CA SER A 346 37.44 -8.11 -12.76
C SER A 346 37.28 -6.60 -12.56
N ASP A 347 37.05 -6.17 -11.32
CA ASP A 347 36.91 -4.76 -10.95
C ASP A 347 37.68 -4.48 -9.63
N PRO A 348 38.97 -4.20 -9.68
CA PRO A 348 39.78 -3.91 -8.50
C PRO A 348 39.36 -2.63 -7.75
N ASP A 349 38.59 -1.74 -8.39
CA ASP A 349 38.17 -0.46 -7.85
C ASP A 349 36.74 -0.56 -7.16
N ALA A 350 36.10 -1.70 -7.26
CA ALA A 350 34.75 -1.96 -6.68
C ALA A 350 34.74 -2.32 -5.17
N CYS A 351 35.72 -1.86 -4.39
CA CYS A 351 35.84 -2.07 -2.95
C CYS A 351 35.22 -0.93 -2.15
#